data_ab2465d14f36db21f04b6b1120304956
#
_entry.id   ab2465d14f36db21f04b6b1120304956
#
_cell.length_a   1.000
_cell.length_b   1.000
_cell.length_c   1.000
_cell.angle_alpha   90.00
_cell.angle_beta   90.00
_cell.angle_gamma   90.00
#
_symmetry.space_group_name_H-M   'P 1'
#
loop_
_entity.id
_entity.type
_entity.pdbx_description
1 polymer ?
#
loop_
_entity_poly.entity_id
_entity_poly.type
_entity_poly.pdbx_seq_one_letter_code
_entity_poly.pdbx_strand_id
1 'polypeptide(L)'
;PKEKREAKLSYDPVGWHNYKFYYGDGSKEAWLMNRGHLVGYQFSGLTDEGRNLVPMTAWLNTGAFTGTDDKNQSSMLYYENGLDSWLANHPNYYLDYKVTAVYKDNELIPRQIILQYVGIDQDGNLLEIKLGSSKEKIDKYSVTHVALDNVSANAEINYADGTAKNT
;
A
#
# COMPACT_ATOMS: atom_id res chain seq x y z
N PRO A 1 20.59 -9.26 2.96
CA PRO A 1 20.88 -7.83 3.23
C PRO A 1 19.93 -6.94 2.44
N LYS A 2 19.55 -5.80 3.04
CA LYS A 2 18.73 -4.82 2.35
C LYS A 2 19.49 -4.12 1.25
N GLU A 3 18.83 -3.89 0.12
CA GLU A 3 19.35 -3.00 -0.91
C GLU A 3 19.39 -1.56 -0.41
N LYS A 4 20.27 -0.75 -0.96
CA LYS A 4 20.26 0.69 -0.71
C LYS A 4 18.96 1.27 -1.27
N ARG A 5 18.24 2.06 -0.46
CA ARG A 5 17.00 2.68 -0.91
C ARG A 5 17.28 3.73 -1.98
N GLU A 6 16.67 3.55 -3.15
CA GLU A 6 16.75 4.52 -4.23
C GLU A 6 15.86 5.74 -3.95
N ALA A 7 16.40 6.94 -4.17
CA ALA A 7 15.63 8.18 -4.04
C ALA A 7 14.55 8.29 -5.13
N LYS A 8 14.83 7.71 -6.31
CA LYS A 8 13.91 7.69 -7.45
C LYS A 8 13.90 6.29 -8.06
N LEU A 9 12.72 5.69 -8.15
CA LEU A 9 12.54 4.39 -8.77
C LEU A 9 12.55 4.53 -10.29
N SER A 10 13.22 3.61 -10.98
CA SER A 10 13.36 3.61 -12.44
C SER A 10 12.43 2.62 -13.14
N TYR A 11 11.98 1.58 -12.44
CA TYR A 11 11.10 0.55 -13.01
C TYR A 11 9.68 1.05 -13.16
N ASP A 12 9.13 0.98 -14.38
CA ASP A 12 7.73 1.29 -14.63
C ASP A 12 6.90 0.01 -14.53
N PRO A 13 6.05 -0.14 -13.50
CA PRO A 13 5.20 -1.33 -13.39
C PRO A 13 4.18 -1.41 -14.52
N VAL A 14 3.66 -2.63 -14.77
CA VAL A 14 2.64 -2.86 -15.79
C VAL A 14 1.47 -1.91 -15.62
N GLY A 15 1.02 -1.28 -16.71
CA GLY A 15 -0.06 -0.30 -16.70
C GLY A 15 0.35 1.10 -16.25
N TRP A 16 1.66 1.34 -16.12
CA TRP A 16 2.16 2.62 -15.64
C TRP A 16 1.84 3.76 -16.60
N HIS A 17 1.07 4.73 -16.08
CA HIS A 17 0.86 6.06 -16.63
C HIS A 17 0.82 7.02 -15.45
N ASN A 18 1.35 8.21 -15.62
CA ASN A 18 1.25 9.21 -14.56
C ASN A 18 0.90 10.57 -15.13
N TYR A 19 0.19 11.33 -14.32
CA TYR A 19 -0.34 12.63 -14.69
C TYR A 19 -0.19 13.57 -13.52
N LYS A 20 0.03 14.84 -13.81
CA LYS A 20 -0.02 15.90 -12.82
C LYS A 20 -1.43 16.45 -12.80
N PHE A 21 -2.19 16.09 -11.77
CA PHE A 21 -3.61 16.43 -11.64
C PHE A 21 -3.84 17.47 -10.56
N TYR A 22 -4.83 18.31 -10.78
CA TYR A 22 -5.30 19.26 -9.77
C TYR A 22 -6.04 18.51 -8.66
N TYR A 23 -5.95 19.03 -7.44
CA TYR A 23 -6.64 18.48 -6.27
C TYR A 23 -7.11 19.60 -5.33
N GLY A 24 -7.95 19.24 -4.34
CA GLY A 24 -8.49 20.15 -3.35
C GLY A 24 -9.40 21.20 -4.00
N ASP A 25 -9.05 22.47 -3.83
CA ASP A 25 -9.80 23.59 -4.44
C ASP A 25 -9.48 23.81 -5.92
N GLY A 26 -8.61 22.99 -6.50
CA GLY A 26 -8.20 23.10 -7.90
C GLY A 26 -7.04 24.04 -8.17
N SER A 27 -6.42 24.59 -7.13
CA SER A 27 -5.28 25.52 -7.27
C SER A 27 -3.92 24.84 -7.24
N LYS A 28 -3.87 23.58 -6.79
CA LYS A 28 -2.62 22.80 -6.61
C LYS A 28 -2.62 21.58 -7.48
N GLU A 29 -1.45 21.20 -7.96
CA GLU A 29 -1.22 20.01 -8.77
C GLU A 29 -0.28 19.05 -8.05
N ALA A 30 -0.49 17.74 -8.27
CA ALA A 30 0.41 16.70 -7.81
C ALA A 30 0.37 15.50 -8.77
N TRP A 31 1.42 14.68 -8.76
CA TRP A 31 1.43 13.42 -9.49
C TRP A 31 0.40 12.46 -8.91
N LEU A 32 -0.43 11.88 -9.78
CA LEU A 32 -1.50 10.96 -9.37
C LEU A 32 -0.96 9.65 -8.82
N MET A 33 0.01 9.06 -9.52
CA MET A 33 0.47 7.70 -9.26
C MET A 33 1.86 7.67 -8.65
N ASN A 34 2.05 6.70 -7.76
CA ASN A 34 3.35 6.28 -7.26
C ASN A 34 3.67 4.88 -7.79
N ARG A 35 4.95 4.57 -7.94
CA ARG A 35 5.43 3.19 -8.09
C ARG A 35 5.37 2.55 -6.71
N GLY A 36 4.19 2.00 -6.38
CA GLY A 36 3.88 1.55 -5.04
C GLY A 36 4.46 0.18 -4.73
N HIS A 37 5.15 0.07 -3.59
CA HIS A 37 5.59 -1.23 -3.08
C HIS A 37 4.39 -2.00 -2.52
N LEU A 38 4.24 -3.27 -2.90
CA LEU A 38 3.29 -4.17 -2.25
C LEU A 38 3.78 -4.45 -0.83
N VAL A 39 4.98 -5.00 -0.69
CA VAL A 39 5.63 -5.10 0.62
C VAL A 39 6.61 -3.94 0.76
N GLY A 40 6.38 -3.09 1.75
CA GLY A 40 7.15 -1.87 1.96
C GLY A 40 8.65 -2.13 2.12
N TYR A 41 9.47 -1.15 1.76
CA TYR A 41 10.93 -1.24 1.85
C TYR A 41 11.40 -1.60 3.27
N GLN A 42 10.74 -1.07 4.32
CA GLN A 42 11.08 -1.36 5.71
C GLN A 42 10.99 -2.85 6.06
N PHE A 43 10.19 -3.65 5.34
CA PHE A 43 10.04 -5.08 5.56
C PHE A 43 10.84 -5.90 4.55
N SER A 44 10.77 -5.56 3.26
CA SER A 44 11.37 -6.34 2.18
C SER A 44 12.84 -6.02 1.96
N GLY A 45 13.24 -4.78 2.18
CA GLY A 45 14.56 -4.28 1.80
C GLY A 45 14.75 -4.15 0.28
N LEU A 46 13.68 -4.31 -0.51
CA LEU A 46 13.68 -4.19 -1.97
C LEU A 46 13.21 -2.80 -2.38
N THR A 47 13.93 -2.15 -3.28
CA THR A 47 13.60 -0.78 -3.71
C THR A 47 13.02 -0.73 -5.12
N ASP A 48 13.63 -1.36 -6.11
CA ASP A 48 13.22 -1.28 -7.52
C ASP A 48 12.97 -2.67 -8.15
N GLU A 49 12.38 -3.59 -7.37
CA GLU A 49 12.02 -4.92 -7.83
C GLU A 49 10.63 -4.90 -8.47
N GLY A 50 10.55 -5.15 -9.78
CA GLY A 50 9.31 -5.04 -10.56
C GLY A 50 8.16 -5.90 -10.05
N ARG A 51 8.45 -7.08 -9.49
CA ARG A 51 7.43 -7.98 -8.92
C ARG A 51 6.79 -7.42 -7.65
N ASN A 52 7.44 -6.45 -7.00
CA ASN A 52 6.96 -5.79 -5.78
C ASN A 52 6.39 -4.40 -6.05
N LEU A 53 6.27 -3.99 -7.31
CA LEU A 53 5.80 -2.65 -7.69
C LEU A 53 4.52 -2.74 -8.53
N VAL A 54 3.56 -1.90 -8.16
CA VAL A 54 2.32 -1.70 -8.95
C VAL A 54 2.01 -0.20 -9.01
N PRO A 55 1.25 0.26 -10.03
CA PRO A 55 0.74 1.62 -10.00
C PRO A 55 -0.27 1.78 -8.87
N MET A 56 0.06 2.64 -7.92
CA MET A 56 -0.84 3.04 -6.82
C MET A 56 -1.05 4.54 -6.88
N THR A 57 -2.27 4.99 -6.57
CA THR A 57 -2.46 6.42 -6.34
C THR A 57 -1.59 6.86 -5.16
N ALA A 58 -1.13 8.11 -5.17
CA ALA A 58 -0.43 8.68 -4.03
C ALA A 58 -1.29 8.58 -2.76
N TRP A 59 -2.60 8.79 -2.89
CA TRP A 59 -3.56 8.65 -1.81
C TRP A 59 -3.52 7.25 -1.18
N LEU A 60 -3.54 6.19 -1.99
CA LEU A 60 -3.42 4.82 -1.48
C LEU A 60 -2.04 4.54 -0.88
N ASN A 61 -0.99 4.99 -1.53
CA ASN A 61 0.38 4.66 -1.12
C ASN A 61 0.80 5.39 0.16
N THR A 62 0.54 6.70 0.23
CA THR A 62 1.08 7.57 1.29
C THR A 62 0.03 8.37 2.06
N GLY A 63 -1.23 8.27 1.70
CA GLY A 63 -2.35 8.87 2.44
C GLY A 63 -2.66 10.31 2.08
N ALA A 64 -1.96 10.91 1.11
CA ALA A 64 -2.15 12.29 0.72
C ALA A 64 -2.00 12.44 -0.81
N PHE A 65 -2.54 13.53 -1.37
CA PHE A 65 -2.33 13.83 -2.80
C PHE A 65 -0.86 14.14 -3.11
N THR A 66 -0.17 14.74 -2.15
CA THR A 66 1.28 14.98 -2.18
C THR A 66 1.83 14.85 -0.76
N GLY A 67 3.08 14.42 -0.63
CA GLY A 67 3.67 14.12 0.67
C GLY A 67 3.03 12.89 1.32
N THR A 68 2.86 12.91 2.64
CA THR A 68 2.37 11.77 3.41
C THR A 68 1.35 12.19 4.46
N ASP A 69 0.37 11.32 4.71
CA ASP A 69 -0.50 11.37 5.89
C ASP A 69 -0.61 9.95 6.46
N ASP A 70 0.21 9.65 7.45
CA ASP A 70 0.28 8.33 8.08
C ASP A 70 -0.91 8.00 8.98
N LYS A 71 -1.83 8.93 9.18
CA LYS A 71 -3.08 8.72 9.93
C LYS A 71 -4.24 8.31 9.03
N ASN A 72 -4.06 8.38 7.71
CA ASN A 72 -5.11 8.00 6.76
C ASN A 72 -5.23 6.49 6.67
N GLN A 73 -6.29 5.94 7.26
CA GLN A 73 -6.56 4.50 7.33
C GLN A 73 -6.92 3.88 5.97
N SER A 74 -7.05 4.68 4.92
CA SER A 74 -7.23 4.22 3.55
C SER A 74 -5.92 4.08 2.78
N SER A 75 -4.78 4.26 3.44
CA SER A 75 -3.46 4.21 2.82
C SER A 75 -2.62 3.04 3.33
N MET A 76 -1.71 2.59 2.47
CA MET A 76 -0.70 1.57 2.81
C MET A 76 0.16 2.01 4.00
N LEU A 77 0.57 3.28 4.01
CA LEU A 77 1.48 3.83 5.00
C LEU A 77 0.97 3.67 6.43
N TYR A 78 -0.34 3.85 6.66
CA TYR A 78 -0.94 3.65 7.98
C TYR A 78 -0.63 2.25 8.53
N TYR A 79 -0.83 1.22 7.71
CA TYR A 79 -0.63 -0.17 8.12
C TYR A 79 0.84 -0.55 8.19
N GLU A 80 1.64 -0.06 7.26
CA GLU A 80 3.09 -0.29 7.27
C GLU A 80 3.73 0.27 8.54
N ASN A 81 3.39 1.49 8.92
CA ASN A 81 3.88 2.11 10.16
C ASN A 81 3.37 1.38 11.40
N GLY A 82 2.09 0.96 11.39
CA GLY A 82 1.51 0.21 12.49
C GLY A 82 2.20 -1.14 12.71
N LEU A 83 2.46 -1.88 11.63
CA LEU A 83 3.15 -3.16 11.69
C LEU A 83 4.62 -3.00 12.09
N ASP A 84 5.29 -1.96 11.62
CA ASP A 84 6.66 -1.66 12.01
C ASP A 84 6.76 -1.39 13.52
N SER A 85 5.82 -0.62 14.06
CA SER A 85 5.72 -0.36 15.51
C SER A 85 5.42 -1.64 16.28
N TRP A 86 4.53 -2.51 15.75
CA TRP A 86 4.24 -3.79 16.39
C TRP A 86 5.50 -4.66 16.49
N LEU A 87 6.29 -4.75 15.42
CA LEU A 87 7.56 -5.47 15.42
C LEU A 87 8.55 -4.89 16.42
N ALA A 88 8.66 -3.57 16.49
CA ALA A 88 9.55 -2.89 17.44
C ALA A 88 9.16 -3.17 18.90
N ASN A 89 7.85 -3.31 19.17
CA ASN A 89 7.34 -3.60 20.52
C ASN A 89 7.34 -5.11 20.85
N HIS A 90 7.59 -5.97 19.87
CA HIS A 90 7.61 -7.42 20.05
C HIS A 90 8.88 -8.03 19.42
N PRO A 91 10.08 -7.68 19.94
CA PRO A 91 11.35 -8.01 19.28
C PRO A 91 11.64 -9.51 19.16
N ASN A 92 10.96 -10.35 19.96
CA ASN A 92 11.14 -11.79 19.94
C ASN A 92 10.02 -12.53 19.20
N TYR A 93 9.11 -11.79 18.56
CA TYR A 93 7.99 -12.37 17.83
C TYR A 93 8.19 -12.19 16.34
N TYR A 94 7.37 -12.89 15.55
CA TYR A 94 7.40 -12.85 14.11
C TYR A 94 6.10 -12.21 13.58
N LEU A 95 6.19 -11.62 12.42
CA LEU A 95 5.05 -11.11 11.67
C LEU A 95 4.88 -11.93 10.40
N ASP A 96 3.70 -12.50 10.21
CA ASP A 96 3.28 -13.05 8.92
C ASP A 96 2.43 -11.98 8.21
N TYR A 97 2.97 -11.43 7.11
CA TYR A 97 2.38 -10.31 6.38
C TYR A 97 2.27 -10.64 4.91
N LYS A 98 1.04 -10.63 4.40
CA LYS A 98 0.74 -10.90 3.00
C LYS A 98 0.04 -9.71 2.37
N VAL A 99 0.53 -9.28 1.21
CA VAL A 99 -0.04 -8.19 0.42
C VAL A 99 -0.45 -8.72 -0.94
N THR A 100 -1.71 -8.56 -1.30
CA THR A 100 -2.27 -9.07 -2.55
C THR A 100 -2.83 -7.92 -3.38
N ALA A 101 -2.34 -7.77 -4.61
CA ALA A 101 -2.93 -6.88 -5.60
C ALA A 101 -4.12 -7.57 -6.26
N VAL A 102 -5.30 -6.94 -6.22
CA VAL A 102 -6.54 -7.50 -6.74
C VAL A 102 -6.91 -6.81 -8.05
N TYR A 103 -6.90 -7.59 -9.12
CA TYR A 103 -7.26 -7.15 -10.47
C TYR A 103 -8.65 -7.65 -10.82
N LYS A 104 -9.39 -6.89 -11.62
CA LYS A 104 -10.62 -7.36 -12.23
C LYS A 104 -10.32 -7.83 -13.65
N ASP A 105 -10.66 -9.09 -13.97
CA ASP A 105 -10.42 -9.68 -15.29
C ASP A 105 -8.95 -9.51 -15.73
N ASN A 106 -8.72 -8.97 -16.93
CA ASN A 106 -7.40 -8.74 -17.51
C ASN A 106 -6.93 -7.30 -17.37
N GLU A 107 -7.47 -6.55 -16.42
CA GLU A 107 -7.05 -5.16 -16.18
C GLU A 107 -5.57 -5.08 -15.80
N LEU A 108 -4.91 -3.98 -16.21
CA LEU A 108 -3.46 -3.85 -16.07
C LEU A 108 -3.04 -3.29 -14.70
N ILE A 109 -3.93 -2.57 -14.01
CA ILE A 109 -3.62 -2.08 -12.66
C ILE A 109 -4.64 -2.59 -11.65
N PRO A 110 -4.22 -2.78 -10.39
CA PRO A 110 -5.12 -3.37 -9.39
C PRO A 110 -6.21 -2.39 -8.98
N ARG A 111 -7.39 -2.92 -8.70
CA ARG A 111 -8.52 -2.20 -8.13
C ARG A 111 -8.36 -1.98 -6.63
N GLN A 112 -7.81 -2.99 -5.96
CA GLN A 112 -7.63 -3.00 -4.51
C GLN A 112 -6.30 -3.64 -4.15
N ILE A 113 -5.82 -3.31 -2.95
CA ILE A 113 -4.73 -4.02 -2.30
C ILE A 113 -5.31 -4.64 -1.03
N ILE A 114 -5.14 -5.95 -0.86
CA ILE A 114 -5.58 -6.67 0.34
C ILE A 114 -4.37 -6.91 1.22
N LEU A 115 -4.48 -6.51 2.48
CA LEU A 115 -3.46 -6.77 3.50
C LEU A 115 -3.96 -7.87 4.43
N GLN A 116 -3.09 -8.82 4.75
CA GLN A 116 -3.36 -9.86 5.75
C GLN A 116 -2.17 -9.92 6.69
N TYR A 117 -2.41 -9.86 7.99
CA TYR A 117 -1.33 -9.91 8.97
C TYR A 117 -1.74 -10.61 10.25
N VAL A 118 -0.79 -11.32 10.82
CA VAL A 118 -0.93 -12.03 12.09
C VAL A 118 0.44 -12.07 12.77
N GLY A 119 0.44 -11.95 14.09
CA GLY A 119 1.66 -12.14 14.89
C GLY A 119 1.87 -13.60 15.22
N ILE A 120 3.13 -13.98 15.44
CA ILE A 120 3.51 -15.33 15.88
C ILE A 120 4.46 -15.16 17.06
N ASP A 121 4.11 -15.75 18.21
CA ASP A 121 4.99 -15.70 19.39
C ASP A 121 6.12 -16.74 19.31
N GLN A 122 6.94 -16.80 20.35
CA GLN A 122 8.09 -17.70 20.41
C GLN A 122 7.70 -19.19 20.40
N ASP A 123 6.50 -19.52 20.84
CA ASP A 123 5.98 -20.89 20.90
C ASP A 123 5.18 -21.27 19.64
N GLY A 124 5.09 -20.37 18.66
CA GLY A 124 4.35 -20.58 17.43
C GLY A 124 2.86 -20.28 17.55
N ASN A 125 2.40 -19.67 18.64
CA ASN A 125 1.00 -19.26 18.78
C ASN A 125 0.69 -18.03 17.95
N LEU A 126 -0.50 -18.01 17.34
CA LEU A 126 -0.97 -16.88 16.56
C LEU A 126 -1.51 -15.79 17.46
N LEU A 127 -1.15 -14.56 17.16
CA LEU A 127 -1.52 -13.36 17.92
C LEU A 127 -2.27 -12.39 17.02
N GLU A 128 -3.47 -11.99 17.44
CA GLU A 128 -4.20 -10.93 16.76
C GLU A 128 -3.41 -9.62 16.81
N ILE A 129 -3.39 -8.91 15.69
CA ILE A 129 -2.84 -7.56 15.59
C ILE A 129 -3.97 -6.61 15.25
N LYS A 130 -4.16 -5.59 16.10
CA LYS A 130 -5.14 -4.51 15.88
C LYS A 130 -4.37 -3.19 15.79
N LEU A 131 -4.48 -2.52 14.65
CA LEU A 131 -3.81 -1.25 14.40
C LEU A 131 -4.73 -0.05 14.61
N GLY A 132 -5.99 -0.29 15.00
CA GLY A 132 -6.96 0.76 15.32
C GLY A 132 -7.82 1.23 14.15
N SER A 133 -7.75 0.56 13.01
CA SER A 133 -8.55 0.90 11.83
C SER A 133 -9.92 0.24 11.85
N SER A 134 -10.95 0.99 11.45
CA SER A 134 -12.29 0.43 11.24
C SER A 134 -12.36 -0.54 10.06
N LYS A 135 -11.35 -0.57 9.20
CA LYS A 135 -11.26 -1.47 8.04
C LYS A 135 -10.76 -2.86 8.41
N GLU A 136 -10.23 -3.04 9.61
CA GLU A 136 -9.69 -4.31 10.07
C GLU A 136 -10.79 -5.32 10.37
N LYS A 137 -10.68 -6.51 9.79
CA LYS A 137 -11.57 -7.66 10.04
C LYS A 137 -10.71 -8.86 10.42
N ILE A 138 -10.95 -9.42 11.58
CA ILE A 138 -10.16 -10.53 12.13
C ILE A 138 -10.95 -11.83 11.91
N ASP A 139 -10.30 -12.82 11.31
CA ASP A 139 -10.91 -14.13 11.05
C ASP A 139 -10.74 -15.09 12.23
N LYS A 140 -11.26 -16.30 12.07
CA LYS A 140 -11.22 -17.35 13.11
C LYS A 140 -9.81 -17.89 13.40
N TYR A 141 -8.83 -17.55 12.56
CA TYR A 141 -7.42 -17.92 12.74
C TYR A 141 -6.57 -16.77 13.29
N SER A 142 -7.20 -15.73 13.81
CA SER A 142 -6.55 -14.53 14.32
C SER A 142 -5.87 -13.66 13.26
N VAL A 143 -6.11 -13.91 11.97
CA VAL A 143 -5.56 -13.12 10.86
C VAL A 143 -6.43 -11.90 10.63
N THR A 144 -5.79 -10.74 10.59
CA THR A 144 -6.45 -9.47 10.27
C THR A 144 -6.41 -9.23 8.76
N HIS A 145 -7.55 -8.88 8.20
CA HIS A 145 -7.74 -8.59 6.78
C HIS A 145 -8.14 -7.13 6.61
N VAL A 146 -7.51 -6.46 5.65
CA VAL A 146 -7.82 -5.07 5.28
C VAL A 146 -7.88 -4.97 3.76
N ALA A 147 -8.93 -4.36 3.22
CA ALA A 147 -9.06 -4.07 1.79
C ALA A 147 -8.95 -2.57 1.57
N LEU A 148 -8.01 -2.15 0.73
CA LEU A 148 -7.77 -0.75 0.40
C LEU A 148 -8.03 -0.51 -1.09
N ASP A 149 -8.84 0.50 -1.40
CA ASP A 149 -9.16 0.86 -2.78
C ASP A 149 -8.04 1.66 -3.42
N ASN A 150 -7.71 1.33 -4.68
CA ASN A 150 -6.74 2.08 -5.48
C ASN A 150 -7.45 3.22 -6.19
N VAL A 151 -7.74 4.27 -5.44
CA VAL A 151 -8.53 5.42 -5.89
C VAL A 151 -7.88 6.73 -5.44
N SER A 152 -8.32 7.83 -6.07
CA SER A 152 -8.06 9.19 -5.61
C SER A 152 -9.28 10.06 -5.91
N ALA A 153 -9.66 10.91 -4.97
CA ALA A 153 -10.89 11.73 -5.10
C ALA A 153 -10.88 12.67 -6.30
N ASN A 154 -9.68 13.01 -6.81
CA ASN A 154 -9.48 13.92 -7.93
C ASN A 154 -9.29 13.22 -9.28
N ALA A 155 -9.57 11.92 -9.37
CA ALA A 155 -9.30 11.15 -10.58
C ALA A 155 -10.37 10.11 -10.86
N GLU A 156 -10.66 9.93 -12.13
CA GLU A 156 -11.36 8.79 -12.68
C GLU A 156 -10.34 7.90 -13.38
N ILE A 157 -10.13 6.69 -12.86
CA ILE A 157 -9.08 5.78 -13.31
C ILE A 157 -9.67 4.73 -14.25
N ASN A 158 -9.03 4.53 -15.40
CA ASN A 158 -9.28 3.39 -16.26
C ASN A 158 -8.32 2.26 -15.87
N TYR A 159 -8.81 1.30 -15.10
CA TYR A 159 -8.00 0.18 -14.61
C TYR A 159 -7.57 -0.78 -15.72
N ALA A 160 -8.31 -0.80 -16.83
CA ALA A 160 -7.98 -1.70 -17.93
C ALA A 160 -6.60 -1.39 -18.53
N ASP A 161 -6.24 -0.12 -18.65
CA ASP A 161 -4.97 0.31 -19.26
C ASP A 161 -4.11 1.22 -18.37
N GLY A 162 -4.62 1.65 -17.23
CA GLY A 162 -3.88 2.53 -16.29
C GLY A 162 -3.95 4.01 -16.61
N THR A 163 -4.74 4.42 -17.61
CA THR A 163 -4.97 5.84 -17.90
C THR A 163 -5.96 6.46 -16.91
N ALA A 164 -6.00 7.78 -16.81
CA ALA A 164 -6.89 8.47 -15.90
C ALA A 164 -7.25 9.86 -16.39
N LYS A 165 -8.34 10.39 -15.83
CA LYS A 165 -8.81 11.77 -16.08
C LYS A 165 -8.89 12.50 -14.76
N ASN A 166 -8.52 13.78 -14.76
CA ASN A 166 -8.69 14.67 -13.62
C ASN A 166 -10.19 15.02 -13.47
N THR A 167 -10.68 14.91 -12.27
CA THR A 167 -12.09 15.25 -11.95
C THR A 167 -12.21 16.42 -11.00
#